data_417c3f360b92cf40e6a6954a16ee223b
#
_entry.id   417c3f360b92cf40e6a6954a16ee223b
#
_cell.length_a   1.000
_cell.length_b   1.000
_cell.length_c   1.000
_cell.angle_alpha   90.00
_cell.angle_beta   90.00
_cell.angle_gamma   90.00
#
_symmetry.space_group_name_H-M   'P 1'
#
loop_
_entity.id
_entity.type
_entity.pdbx_description
1 polymer ?
#
loop_
_entity_poly.entity_id
_entity_poly.type
_entity_poly.pdbx_seq_one_letter_code
_entity_poly.pdbx_strand_id
1 'polypeptide(L)'
;LKIIVLALVIALPWVMFSPAPTHAQASKNELIIVNKQTNELAFFADGELIKTFSVATGRTSDLTPEGSFKIVNKIKNRPYYKEHIPGGDPKNPLGDRWLGLEVNGTEGTTYAIHGNNNSRSIGKYVSAGCIRMKNDEIHWLFPQIELGTTVIITTSSLAFADIAEQHAYPVLKTYEGKLLLNGESMKLDRELIVAGSSVFIPMRDVFEMLGAEVKWDQAAQTVTAVIGDRTIKHRPLTDTVEVNGVSVDIAASKIVDNTVLLPLRNISELIGYRVEWNGKAREIRITA
;
A
#
# COMPACT_ATOMS: atom_id res chain seq x y z
N LEU A 1 21.97 -78.95 -7.03
CA LEU A 1 20.75 -78.13 -6.85
C LEU A 1 21.18 -76.63 -6.74
N LYS A 2 21.03 -75.81 -7.86
CA LYS A 2 21.35 -74.42 -7.86
C LYS A 2 20.05 -73.64 -7.58
N ILE A 3 20.04 -72.92 -6.47
CA ILE A 3 18.94 -72.01 -6.09
C ILE A 3 19.24 -70.66 -6.76
N ILE A 4 18.35 -70.22 -7.68
CA ILE A 4 18.36 -68.88 -8.28
C ILE A 4 17.47 -67.98 -7.38
N VAL A 5 18.10 -67.00 -6.72
CA VAL A 5 17.39 -65.99 -5.98
C VAL A 5 17.06 -64.85 -6.94
N LEU A 6 15.78 -64.66 -7.25
CA LEU A 6 15.28 -63.57 -8.08
C LEU A 6 15.06 -62.36 -7.19
N ALA A 7 15.91 -61.32 -7.31
CA ALA A 7 15.76 -60.05 -6.61
C ALA A 7 14.72 -59.19 -7.35
N LEU A 8 13.56 -58.96 -6.70
CA LEU A 8 12.52 -58.06 -7.19
C LEU A 8 12.90 -56.64 -6.83
N VAL A 9 13.32 -55.85 -7.81
CA VAL A 9 13.58 -54.39 -7.63
C VAL A 9 12.26 -53.66 -7.78
N ILE A 10 11.67 -53.21 -6.63
CA ILE A 10 10.49 -52.38 -6.62
C ILE A 10 10.96 -50.92 -6.86
N ALA A 11 10.74 -50.42 -8.07
CA ALA A 11 10.92 -48.98 -8.37
C ALA A 11 9.75 -48.17 -7.80
N LEU A 12 9.98 -47.48 -6.71
CA LEU A 12 9.03 -46.47 -6.20
C LEU A 12 9.09 -45.20 -7.11
N PRO A 13 7.94 -44.72 -7.61
CA PRO A 13 7.94 -43.48 -8.35
C PRO A 13 8.25 -42.30 -7.38
N TRP A 14 9.32 -41.56 -7.66
CA TRP A 14 9.60 -40.31 -7.03
C TRP A 14 8.53 -39.31 -7.48
N VAL A 15 7.58 -39.04 -6.61
CA VAL A 15 6.64 -37.90 -6.77
C VAL A 15 7.44 -36.65 -6.51
N MET A 16 7.84 -35.94 -7.59
CA MET A 16 8.39 -34.61 -7.51
C MET A 16 7.29 -33.67 -7.00
N PHE A 17 7.33 -33.34 -5.70
CA PHE A 17 6.57 -32.23 -5.16
C PHE A 17 7.22 -30.94 -5.72
N SER A 18 6.64 -30.38 -6.77
CA SER A 18 6.93 -28.99 -7.14
C SER A 18 6.40 -28.10 -6.02
N PRO A 19 7.23 -27.27 -5.38
CA PRO A 19 6.71 -26.30 -4.44
C PRO A 19 5.72 -25.40 -5.20
N ALA A 20 4.52 -25.28 -4.64
CA ALA A 20 3.54 -24.31 -5.15
C ALA A 20 4.20 -22.91 -5.16
N PRO A 21 3.98 -22.07 -6.19
CA PRO A 21 4.53 -20.72 -6.21
C PRO A 21 4.03 -20.01 -4.97
N THR A 22 4.95 -19.63 -4.11
CA THR A 22 4.70 -18.71 -2.99
C THR A 22 4.29 -17.40 -3.64
N HIS A 23 2.99 -17.10 -3.64
CA HIS A 23 2.50 -15.80 -4.02
C HIS A 23 3.14 -14.79 -3.07
N ALA A 24 4.07 -14.00 -3.58
CA ALA A 24 4.53 -12.81 -2.88
C ALA A 24 3.27 -11.97 -2.61
N GLN A 25 2.88 -11.90 -1.35
CA GLN A 25 1.86 -10.97 -0.89
C GLN A 25 2.40 -9.59 -1.26
N ALA A 26 1.68 -8.85 -2.11
CA ALA A 26 2.10 -7.50 -2.48
C ALA A 26 2.37 -6.74 -1.18
N SER A 27 3.60 -6.29 -0.97
CA SER A 27 3.95 -5.52 0.22
C SER A 27 3.09 -4.27 0.21
N LYS A 28 2.31 -4.06 1.27
CA LYS A 28 1.54 -2.84 1.44
C LYS A 28 2.50 -1.65 1.34
N ASN A 29 2.20 -0.73 0.44
CA ASN A 29 2.99 0.48 0.31
C ASN A 29 2.57 1.48 1.39
N GLU A 30 3.11 1.31 2.59
CA GLU A 30 2.76 2.10 3.78
C GLU A 30 3.68 3.30 3.94
N LEU A 31 3.10 4.43 4.33
CA LEU A 31 3.82 5.65 4.67
C LEU A 31 3.21 6.29 5.90
N ILE A 32 4.06 6.73 6.83
CA ILE A 32 3.68 7.62 7.93
C ILE A 32 4.31 8.99 7.68
N ILE A 33 3.52 10.05 7.86
CA ILE A 33 4.03 11.43 7.86
C ILE A 33 3.69 12.07 9.19
N VAL A 34 4.69 12.61 9.87
CA VAL A 34 4.54 13.41 11.09
C VAL A 34 4.83 14.86 10.74
N ASN A 35 3.83 15.71 10.81
CA ASN A 35 3.98 17.15 10.63
C ASN A 35 4.12 17.84 12.00
N LYS A 36 5.31 18.32 12.30
CA LYS A 36 5.62 19.00 13.56
C LYS A 36 4.93 20.37 13.66
N GLN A 37 4.63 21.01 12.53
CA GLN A 37 3.95 22.31 12.55
C GLN A 37 2.53 22.21 13.11
N THR A 38 1.82 21.11 12.82
CA THR A 38 0.43 20.90 13.26
C THR A 38 0.32 19.92 14.43
N ASN A 39 1.41 19.23 14.79
CA ASN A 39 1.39 18.10 15.72
C ASN A 39 0.39 17.01 15.30
N GLU A 40 0.43 16.65 14.02
CA GLU A 40 -0.40 15.62 13.44
C GLU A 40 0.45 14.54 12.77
N LEU A 41 -0.09 13.32 12.76
CA LEU A 41 0.43 12.16 12.06
C LEU A 41 -0.59 11.68 11.05
N ALA A 42 -0.18 11.47 9.80
CA ALA A 42 -0.97 10.86 8.75
C ALA A 42 -0.43 9.46 8.43
N PHE A 43 -1.34 8.50 8.28
CA PHE A 43 -1.03 7.16 7.80
C PHE A 43 -1.63 6.95 6.41
N PHE A 44 -0.75 6.57 5.48
CA PHE A 44 -1.11 6.21 4.11
C PHE A 44 -0.88 4.72 3.89
N ALA A 45 -1.74 4.09 3.12
CA ALA A 45 -1.56 2.75 2.59
C ALA A 45 -1.98 2.70 1.12
N ASP A 46 -1.15 2.08 0.28
CA ASP A 46 -1.40 1.88 -1.15
C ASP A 46 -1.78 3.15 -1.94
N GLY A 47 -1.30 4.31 -1.47
CA GLY A 47 -1.54 5.62 -2.08
C GLY A 47 -2.70 6.40 -1.49
N GLU A 48 -3.48 5.83 -0.58
CA GLU A 48 -4.60 6.48 0.08
C GLU A 48 -4.21 7.04 1.45
N LEU A 49 -4.71 8.22 1.79
CA LEU A 49 -4.68 8.74 3.15
C LEU A 49 -5.75 8.04 3.98
N ILE A 50 -5.34 7.05 4.78
CA ILE A 50 -6.28 6.23 5.54
C ILE A 50 -6.79 6.95 6.80
N LYS A 51 -5.87 7.62 7.52
CA LYS A 51 -6.25 8.28 8.78
C LYS A 51 -5.22 9.32 9.23
N THR A 52 -5.71 10.34 9.93
CA THR A 52 -4.90 11.32 10.64
C THR A 52 -5.11 11.23 12.15
N PHE A 53 -4.08 11.60 12.91
CA PHE A 53 -4.08 11.55 14.36
C PHE A 53 -3.40 12.79 14.92
N SER A 54 -3.90 13.33 16.02
CA SER A 54 -3.14 14.32 16.78
C SER A 54 -2.05 13.63 17.59
N VAL A 55 -0.84 14.18 17.58
CA VAL A 55 0.32 13.61 18.29
C VAL A 55 0.98 14.67 19.17
N ALA A 56 1.89 14.25 20.05
CA ALA A 56 2.81 15.17 20.72
C ALA A 56 4.22 14.96 20.17
N THR A 57 4.93 16.05 19.96
CA THR A 57 6.33 16.05 19.49
C THR A 57 7.27 16.71 20.50
N GLY A 58 8.53 16.87 20.14
CA GLY A 58 9.58 17.48 20.99
C GLY A 58 9.21 18.86 21.51
N ARG A 59 9.53 19.14 22.78
CA ARG A 59 9.30 20.45 23.41
C ARG A 59 10.06 21.59 22.75
N THR A 60 11.12 21.28 22.00
CA THR A 60 11.84 22.21 21.13
C THR A 60 11.90 21.63 19.71
N SER A 61 12.12 22.48 18.72
CA SER A 61 12.06 22.09 17.30
C SER A 61 13.12 21.07 16.88
N ASP A 62 14.23 21.00 17.59
CA ASP A 62 15.38 20.12 17.34
C ASP A 62 15.24 18.72 17.95
N LEU A 63 14.41 18.54 18.99
CA LEU A 63 14.32 17.27 19.71
C LEU A 63 13.69 16.15 18.89
N THR A 64 12.63 16.42 18.13
CA THR A 64 12.10 15.46 17.17
C THR A 64 12.80 15.68 15.83
N PRO A 65 13.68 14.75 15.39
CA PRO A 65 14.47 14.95 14.19
C PRO A 65 13.58 14.98 12.93
N GLU A 66 13.94 15.83 11.98
CA GLU A 66 13.32 15.84 10.65
C GLU A 66 14.09 14.95 9.68
N GLY A 67 13.38 14.36 8.73
CA GLY A 67 13.94 13.49 7.73
C GLY A 67 13.03 12.32 7.36
N SER A 68 13.62 11.36 6.65
CA SER A 68 12.99 10.11 6.28
C SER A 68 13.65 8.96 7.04
N PHE A 69 12.87 8.23 7.81
CA PHE A 69 13.30 7.17 8.71
C PHE A 69 12.55 5.88 8.40
N LYS A 70 13.02 4.76 8.99
CA LYS A 70 12.36 3.46 8.88
C LYS A 70 11.91 2.98 10.26
N ILE A 71 10.77 2.28 10.29
CA ILE A 71 10.38 1.48 11.46
C ILE A 71 11.26 0.23 11.47
N VAL A 72 12.09 0.08 12.49
CA VAL A 72 13.05 -1.04 12.61
C VAL A 72 12.72 -2.01 13.72
N ASN A 73 11.84 -1.62 14.64
CA ASN A 73 11.30 -2.55 15.64
C ASN A 73 9.87 -2.21 16.04
N LYS A 74 9.14 -3.23 16.49
CA LYS A 74 7.76 -3.14 17.01
C LYS A 74 7.69 -3.87 18.34
N ILE A 75 7.51 -3.12 19.44
CA ILE A 75 7.57 -3.69 20.80
C ILE A 75 6.22 -3.49 21.49
N LYS A 76 5.67 -4.56 22.05
CA LYS A 76 4.55 -4.51 23.00
C LYS A 76 5.09 -4.49 24.42
N ASN A 77 4.48 -3.71 25.29
CA ASN A 77 4.81 -3.63 26.72
C ASN A 77 6.30 -3.35 26.97
N ARG A 78 6.85 -2.33 26.30
CA ARG A 78 8.23 -1.91 26.56
C ARG A 78 8.35 -1.30 27.95
N PRO A 79 9.29 -1.77 28.83
CA PRO A 79 9.57 -1.13 30.11
C PRO A 79 10.11 0.30 29.94
N TYR A 80 9.78 1.19 30.87
CA TYR A 80 10.41 2.49 30.95
C TYR A 80 11.61 2.41 31.91
N TYR A 81 12.76 2.12 31.32
CA TYR A 81 13.98 1.79 32.07
C TYR A 81 14.48 2.92 32.98
N LYS A 82 14.25 4.19 32.58
CA LYS A 82 14.71 5.36 33.32
C LYS A 82 14.14 5.43 34.75
N GLU A 83 12.90 5.01 34.92
CA GLU A 83 12.17 5.07 36.18
C GLU A 83 11.79 3.67 36.71
N HIS A 84 12.33 2.60 36.08
CA HIS A 84 12.07 1.21 36.43
C HIS A 84 10.58 0.83 36.42
N ILE A 85 9.77 1.47 35.49
CA ILE A 85 8.36 1.16 35.37
C ILE A 85 8.19 -0.04 34.43
N PRO A 86 7.47 -1.10 34.85
CA PRO A 86 7.24 -2.27 34.01
C PRO A 86 6.50 -1.94 32.73
N GLY A 87 6.71 -2.77 31.69
CA GLY A 87 5.93 -2.69 30.44
C GLY A 87 4.47 -3.05 30.67
N GLY A 88 3.56 -2.27 30.10
CA GLY A 88 2.12 -2.46 30.28
C GLY A 88 1.53 -1.85 31.56
N ASP A 89 2.36 -1.30 32.45
CA ASP A 89 1.87 -0.55 33.61
C ASP A 89 1.15 0.72 33.14
N PRO A 90 -0.06 1.04 33.64
CA PRO A 90 -0.78 2.28 33.30
C PRO A 90 0.00 3.57 33.60
N LYS A 91 0.97 3.54 34.51
CA LYS A 91 1.87 4.66 34.82
C LYS A 91 3.01 4.83 33.82
N ASN A 92 3.23 3.84 32.93
CA ASN A 92 4.33 3.87 31.98
C ASN A 92 4.10 5.00 30.95
N PRO A 93 5.00 6.00 30.87
CA PRO A 93 4.85 7.14 29.96
C PRO A 93 4.99 6.74 28.48
N LEU A 94 5.47 5.53 28.18
CA LEU A 94 5.58 4.99 26.82
C LEU A 94 4.29 4.33 26.34
N GLY A 95 3.29 4.16 27.21
CA GLY A 95 2.14 3.31 26.91
C GLY A 95 2.57 1.84 26.74
N ASP A 96 1.86 1.10 25.94
CA ASP A 96 2.07 -0.34 25.75
C ASP A 96 2.44 -0.73 24.30
N ARG A 97 2.60 0.24 23.39
CA ARG A 97 3.03 0.06 22.01
C ARG A 97 4.16 1.00 21.64
N TRP A 98 5.15 0.46 20.95
CA TRP A 98 6.35 1.15 20.52
C TRP A 98 6.69 0.78 19.09
N LEU A 99 6.74 1.76 18.19
CA LEU A 99 7.23 1.67 16.82
C LEU A 99 8.57 2.43 16.77
N GLY A 100 9.67 1.71 16.84
CA GLY A 100 11.01 2.29 16.91
C GLY A 100 11.50 2.78 15.56
N LEU A 101 12.03 4.01 15.54
CA LEU A 101 12.58 4.68 14.36
C LEU A 101 14.10 4.52 14.31
N GLU A 102 14.61 4.14 13.13
CA GLU A 102 16.06 4.18 12.88
C GLU A 102 16.46 5.64 12.61
N VAL A 103 17.07 6.25 13.60
CA VAL A 103 17.58 7.62 13.53
C VAL A 103 19.07 7.58 13.83
N ASN A 104 19.89 8.09 12.91
CA ASN A 104 21.36 8.16 13.05
C ASN A 104 22.03 6.82 13.45
N GLY A 105 21.56 5.71 12.87
CA GLY A 105 22.08 4.36 13.17
C GLY A 105 21.61 3.78 14.49
N THR A 106 20.61 4.37 15.17
CA THR A 106 19.98 3.76 16.33
C THR A 106 19.06 2.61 15.90
N GLU A 107 19.03 1.52 16.67
CA GLU A 107 18.19 0.36 16.39
C GLU A 107 16.72 0.56 16.80
N GLY A 108 16.18 1.78 16.69
CA GLY A 108 14.80 2.12 17.09
C GLY A 108 14.58 2.10 18.60
N THR A 109 15.64 2.26 19.40
CA THR A 109 15.56 2.25 20.86
C THR A 109 15.47 3.64 21.48
N THR A 110 15.82 4.68 20.73
CA THR A 110 15.91 6.08 21.18
C THR A 110 14.70 6.90 20.74
N TYR A 111 14.33 6.82 19.46
CA TYR A 111 13.20 7.54 18.88
C TYR A 111 12.11 6.56 18.46
N ALA A 112 10.88 6.94 18.70
CA ALA A 112 9.73 6.09 18.33
C ALA A 112 8.43 6.89 18.23
N ILE A 113 7.43 6.23 17.62
CA ILE A 113 6.01 6.53 17.76
C ILE A 113 5.47 5.56 18.80
N HIS A 114 4.87 6.08 19.88
CA HIS A 114 4.42 5.24 20.99
C HIS A 114 3.18 5.80 21.70
N GLY A 115 2.55 5.00 22.54
CA GLY A 115 1.46 5.42 23.40
C GLY A 115 1.88 6.41 24.49
N ASN A 116 1.02 6.67 25.45
CA ASN A 116 1.35 7.53 26.57
C ASN A 116 0.44 7.29 27.79
N ASN A 117 0.83 7.82 28.95
CA ASN A 117 0.02 7.82 30.18
C ASN A 117 -0.63 9.18 30.46
N ASN A 118 -0.50 10.16 29.59
CA ASN A 118 -1.04 11.51 29.76
C ASN A 118 -1.68 12.02 28.45
N SER A 119 -2.97 11.77 28.29
CA SER A 119 -3.71 12.18 27.09
C SER A 119 -3.74 13.70 26.85
N ARG A 120 -3.58 14.52 27.91
CA ARG A 120 -3.51 15.98 27.80
C ARG A 120 -2.21 16.49 27.15
N SER A 121 -1.23 15.61 26.93
CA SER A 121 0.00 15.94 26.20
C SER A 121 -0.19 15.96 24.69
N ILE A 122 -1.21 15.27 24.15
CA ILE A 122 -1.46 15.17 22.72
C ILE A 122 -1.82 16.54 22.12
N GLY A 123 -1.32 16.82 20.93
CA GLY A 123 -1.40 18.11 20.24
C GLY A 123 -0.37 19.16 20.72
N LYS A 124 0.58 18.78 21.58
CA LYS A 124 1.52 19.73 22.21
C LYS A 124 2.98 19.37 21.98
N TYR A 125 3.84 20.36 22.10
CA TYR A 125 5.30 20.24 22.07
C TYR A 125 5.82 19.98 23.50
N VAL A 126 5.92 18.70 23.91
CA VAL A 126 6.21 18.33 25.30
C VAL A 126 7.14 17.14 25.47
N SER A 127 7.47 16.42 24.39
CA SER A 127 8.29 15.24 24.49
C SER A 127 9.79 15.56 24.53
N ALA A 128 10.61 14.55 24.82
CA ALA A 128 12.06 14.63 24.70
C ALA A 128 12.57 14.20 23.30
N GLY A 129 11.63 14.06 22.32
CA GLY A 129 11.95 13.72 20.94
C GLY A 129 11.05 12.66 20.32
N CYS A 130 10.53 11.72 21.10
CA CYS A 130 9.57 10.73 20.62
C CYS A 130 8.22 11.34 20.25
N ILE A 131 7.50 10.69 19.35
CA ILE A 131 6.14 11.03 18.93
C ILE A 131 5.15 10.27 19.82
N ARG A 132 4.29 10.99 20.56
CA ARG A 132 3.30 10.38 21.43
C ARG A 132 1.93 10.37 20.78
N MET A 133 1.26 9.22 20.83
CA MET A 133 -0.14 9.02 20.39
C MET A 133 -1.01 8.70 21.61
N LYS A 134 -2.34 8.82 21.45
CA LYS A 134 -3.27 8.19 22.40
C LYS A 134 -3.16 6.67 22.29
N ASN A 135 -3.39 5.96 23.41
CA ASN A 135 -3.22 4.50 23.43
C ASN A 135 -4.18 3.77 22.49
N ASP A 136 -5.43 4.20 22.39
CA ASP A 136 -6.41 3.64 21.44
C ASP A 136 -5.99 3.85 19.98
N GLU A 137 -5.42 5.01 19.66
CA GLU A 137 -4.94 5.34 18.32
C GLU A 137 -3.71 4.52 17.92
N ILE A 138 -2.71 4.38 18.81
CA ILE A 138 -1.56 3.53 18.54
C ILE A 138 -1.92 2.04 18.51
N HIS A 139 -2.95 1.59 19.24
CA HIS A 139 -3.47 0.22 19.15
C HIS A 139 -4.05 -0.05 17.78
N TRP A 140 -4.72 0.93 17.16
CA TRP A 140 -5.23 0.84 15.80
C TRP A 140 -4.10 0.84 14.77
N LEU A 141 -3.10 1.71 14.91
CA LEU A 141 -2.01 1.88 13.95
C LEU A 141 -1.00 0.71 13.98
N PHE A 142 -0.62 0.26 15.18
CA PHE A 142 0.46 -0.71 15.39
C PHE A 142 0.33 -2.02 14.57
N PRO A 143 -0.83 -2.68 14.47
CA PRO A 143 -0.96 -3.91 13.70
C PRO A 143 -0.86 -3.69 12.18
N GLN A 144 -1.07 -2.48 11.70
CA GLN A 144 -1.06 -2.14 10.27
C GLN A 144 0.33 -1.83 9.73
N ILE A 145 1.27 -1.51 10.61
CA ILE A 145 2.64 -1.12 10.24
C ILE A 145 3.52 -2.36 10.12
N GLU A 146 4.27 -2.45 9.02
CA GLU A 146 5.31 -3.45 8.82
C GLU A 146 6.71 -2.89 9.16
N LEU A 147 7.67 -3.78 9.46
CA LEU A 147 9.07 -3.37 9.58
C LEU A 147 9.55 -2.86 8.21
N GLY A 148 10.29 -1.77 8.22
CA GLY A 148 10.72 -1.09 7.00
C GLY A 148 9.76 0.00 6.52
N THR A 149 8.56 0.15 7.11
CA THR A 149 7.66 1.26 6.79
C THR A 149 8.39 2.59 6.91
N THR A 150 8.23 3.44 5.89
CA THR A 150 8.83 4.79 5.87
C THR A 150 8.07 5.73 6.79
N VAL A 151 8.81 6.51 7.56
CA VAL A 151 8.29 7.61 8.40
C VAL A 151 8.96 8.90 7.99
N ILE A 152 8.20 9.86 7.46
CA ILE A 152 8.66 11.21 7.15
C ILE A 152 8.30 12.09 8.34
N ILE A 153 9.27 12.81 8.86
CA ILE A 153 9.07 13.82 9.91
C ILE A 153 9.49 15.17 9.34
N THR A 154 8.58 16.14 9.36
CA THR A 154 8.80 17.45 8.74
C THR A 154 8.05 18.57 9.49
N THR A 155 8.43 19.81 9.21
CA THR A 155 7.69 21.01 9.58
C THR A 155 7.21 21.66 8.27
N SER A 156 5.91 21.61 7.98
CA SER A 156 5.39 22.03 6.68
C SER A 156 3.99 22.62 6.79
N SER A 157 3.70 23.63 5.95
CA SER A 157 2.34 24.16 5.74
C SER A 157 1.57 23.43 4.64
N LEU A 158 2.18 22.45 3.97
CA LEU A 158 1.55 21.67 2.90
C LEU A 158 0.57 20.64 3.47
N ALA A 159 -0.41 20.27 2.65
CA ALA A 159 -1.26 19.13 2.94
C ALA A 159 -0.44 17.82 2.94
N PHE A 160 -0.88 16.80 3.69
CA PHE A 160 -0.18 15.53 3.78
C PHE A 160 0.02 14.83 2.43
N ALA A 161 -0.95 14.95 1.52
CA ALA A 161 -0.83 14.41 0.16
C ALA A 161 0.32 15.06 -0.62
N ASP A 162 0.49 16.38 -0.52
CA ASP A 162 1.57 17.08 -1.19
C ASP A 162 2.94 16.75 -0.57
N ILE A 163 3.01 16.59 0.75
CA ILE A 163 4.22 16.12 1.43
C ILE A 163 4.58 14.71 0.94
N ALA A 164 3.61 13.81 0.85
CA ALA A 164 3.82 12.44 0.35
C ALA A 164 4.39 12.45 -1.07
N GLU A 165 3.84 13.26 -1.96
CA GLU A 165 4.32 13.38 -3.36
C GLU A 165 5.73 13.95 -3.46
N GLN A 166 6.09 14.95 -2.64
CA GLN A 166 7.46 15.47 -2.57
C GLN A 166 8.49 14.40 -2.19
N HIS A 167 8.04 13.38 -1.47
CA HIS A 167 8.85 12.20 -1.10
C HIS A 167 8.64 10.99 -2.03
N ALA A 168 8.15 11.25 -3.25
CA ALA A 168 7.92 10.23 -4.30
C ALA A 168 6.96 9.10 -3.89
N TYR A 169 6.08 9.33 -2.92
CA TYR A 169 5.01 8.39 -2.59
C TYR A 169 3.82 8.62 -3.52
N PRO A 170 3.33 7.59 -4.23
CA PRO A 170 2.29 7.74 -5.24
C PRO A 170 0.92 7.90 -4.58
N VAL A 171 0.50 9.13 -4.32
CA VAL A 171 -0.84 9.41 -3.79
C VAL A 171 -1.90 9.18 -4.86
N LEU A 172 -3.01 8.56 -4.48
CA LEU A 172 -4.17 8.39 -5.37
C LEU A 172 -4.96 9.69 -5.44
N LYS A 173 -5.21 10.16 -6.65
CA LYS A 173 -6.02 11.36 -6.94
C LYS A 173 -7.07 11.05 -7.99
N THR A 174 -8.24 11.63 -7.86
CA THR A 174 -9.24 11.62 -8.94
C THR A 174 -8.68 12.31 -10.18
N TYR A 175 -8.88 11.70 -11.34
CA TYR A 175 -8.53 12.29 -12.61
C TYR A 175 -9.55 13.34 -13.01
N GLU A 176 -9.15 14.59 -13.02
CA GLU A 176 -9.97 15.72 -13.47
C GLU A 176 -9.75 16.00 -14.96
N GLY A 177 -10.37 15.20 -15.83
CA GLY A 177 -10.22 15.37 -17.27
C GLY A 177 -11.29 14.63 -18.05
N LYS A 178 -11.16 14.64 -19.37
CA LYS A 178 -12.10 13.97 -20.28
C LYS A 178 -11.57 12.63 -20.74
N LEU A 179 -12.46 11.64 -20.85
CA LEU A 179 -12.22 10.38 -21.53
C LEU A 179 -12.97 10.40 -22.87
N LEU A 180 -12.25 10.18 -23.95
CA LEU A 180 -12.82 10.11 -25.28
C LEU A 180 -12.62 8.71 -25.86
N LEU A 181 -13.69 8.09 -26.38
CA LEU A 181 -13.65 6.85 -27.15
C LEU A 181 -14.03 7.17 -28.59
N ASN A 182 -13.09 6.93 -29.54
CA ASN A 182 -13.28 7.23 -30.97
C ASN A 182 -13.74 8.68 -31.22
N GLY A 183 -13.31 9.62 -30.38
CA GLY A 183 -13.63 11.04 -30.46
C GLY A 183 -14.89 11.47 -29.70
N GLU A 184 -15.69 10.54 -29.19
CA GLU A 184 -16.87 10.84 -28.38
C GLU A 184 -16.54 10.90 -26.89
N SER A 185 -17.09 11.88 -26.17
CA SER A 185 -16.88 12.01 -24.73
C SER A 185 -17.62 10.91 -23.97
N MET A 186 -16.88 10.16 -23.17
CA MET A 186 -17.41 9.08 -22.36
C MET A 186 -17.55 9.52 -20.91
N LYS A 187 -18.61 9.07 -20.27
CA LYS A 187 -18.81 9.19 -18.82
C LYS A 187 -18.81 7.79 -18.22
N LEU A 188 -17.93 7.57 -17.26
CA LEU A 188 -17.92 6.34 -16.46
C LEU A 188 -18.75 6.54 -15.20
N ASP A 189 -19.28 5.47 -14.65
CA ASP A 189 -20.01 5.49 -13.37
C ASP A 189 -19.07 5.75 -12.21
N ARG A 190 -17.80 5.36 -12.35
CA ARG A 190 -16.73 5.56 -11.36
C ARG A 190 -15.64 6.46 -11.90
N GLU A 191 -14.97 7.12 -10.98
CA GLU A 191 -13.88 8.04 -11.29
C GLU A 191 -12.61 7.32 -11.73
N LEU A 192 -11.89 7.94 -12.64
CA LEU A 192 -10.53 7.54 -12.98
C LEU A 192 -9.59 8.02 -11.89
N ILE A 193 -8.60 7.20 -11.56
CA ILE A 193 -7.63 7.51 -10.51
C ILE A 193 -6.25 7.73 -11.12
N VAL A 194 -5.57 8.78 -10.68
CA VAL A 194 -4.16 9.05 -11.00
C VAL A 194 -3.31 8.60 -9.80
N ALA A 195 -2.27 7.81 -10.07
CA ALA A 195 -1.25 7.46 -9.10
C ALA A 195 0.14 7.67 -9.74
N GLY A 196 0.87 8.65 -9.24
CA GLY A 196 2.13 9.08 -9.87
C GLY A 196 1.91 9.51 -11.32
N SER A 197 2.57 8.88 -12.27
CA SER A 197 2.44 9.16 -13.72
C SER A 197 1.42 8.26 -14.45
N SER A 198 0.71 7.42 -13.74
CA SER A 198 -0.21 6.42 -14.31
C SER A 198 -1.66 6.77 -14.03
N VAL A 199 -2.52 6.60 -15.04
CA VAL A 199 -3.97 6.66 -14.89
C VAL A 199 -4.49 5.25 -14.75
N PHE A 200 -5.32 5.03 -13.74
CA PHE A 200 -6.01 3.78 -13.47
C PHE A 200 -7.49 3.94 -13.76
N ILE A 201 -8.06 2.93 -14.36
CA ILE A 201 -9.47 2.93 -14.80
C ILE A 201 -10.23 1.77 -14.17
N PRO A 202 -11.50 1.94 -13.82
CA PRO A 202 -12.35 0.85 -13.37
C PRO A 202 -12.44 -0.23 -14.45
N MET A 203 -11.92 -1.42 -14.15
CA MET A 203 -11.82 -2.50 -15.14
C MET A 203 -13.18 -2.84 -15.74
N ARG A 204 -14.20 -3.05 -14.91
CA ARG A 204 -15.54 -3.42 -15.36
C ARG A 204 -16.13 -2.35 -16.27
N ASP A 205 -16.17 -1.10 -15.82
CA ASP A 205 -16.84 0.00 -16.51
C ASP A 205 -16.25 0.22 -17.91
N VAL A 206 -14.92 0.15 -18.02
CA VAL A 206 -14.25 0.36 -19.31
C VAL A 206 -14.41 -0.84 -20.23
N PHE A 207 -14.29 -2.06 -19.72
CA PHE A 207 -14.47 -3.25 -20.55
C PHE A 207 -15.91 -3.38 -21.06
N GLU A 208 -16.92 -3.10 -20.22
CA GLU A 208 -18.33 -3.09 -20.62
C GLU A 208 -18.62 -1.96 -21.63
N MET A 209 -18.03 -0.78 -21.45
CA MET A 209 -18.08 0.33 -22.42
C MET A 209 -17.52 -0.07 -23.79
N LEU A 210 -16.50 -0.92 -23.82
CA LEU A 210 -15.89 -1.46 -25.04
C LEU A 210 -16.65 -2.66 -25.61
N GLY A 211 -17.78 -3.05 -25.02
CA GLY A 211 -18.64 -4.15 -25.47
C GLY A 211 -18.20 -5.53 -24.95
N ALA A 212 -17.36 -5.59 -23.93
CA ALA A 212 -16.98 -6.86 -23.31
C ALA A 212 -18.04 -7.38 -22.33
N GLU A 213 -18.16 -8.70 -22.22
CA GLU A 213 -18.84 -9.36 -21.12
C GLU A 213 -17.86 -9.53 -19.95
N VAL A 214 -18.15 -8.97 -18.76
CA VAL A 214 -17.28 -9.03 -17.59
C VAL A 214 -17.86 -9.87 -16.47
N LYS A 215 -17.13 -10.90 -16.02
CA LYS A 215 -17.51 -11.83 -14.97
C LYS A 215 -16.48 -11.87 -13.84
N TRP A 216 -16.97 -12.02 -12.61
CA TRP A 216 -16.14 -12.28 -11.43
C TRP A 216 -16.25 -13.75 -11.04
N ASP A 217 -15.10 -14.42 -10.91
CA ASP A 217 -15.00 -15.77 -10.35
C ASP A 217 -14.57 -15.68 -8.88
N GLN A 218 -15.50 -15.94 -7.99
CA GLN A 218 -15.27 -15.88 -6.54
C GLN A 218 -14.29 -16.97 -6.05
N ALA A 219 -14.31 -18.17 -6.66
CA ALA A 219 -13.43 -19.27 -6.24
C ALA A 219 -11.99 -19.04 -6.68
N ALA A 220 -11.80 -18.58 -7.93
CA ALA A 220 -10.49 -18.27 -8.47
C ALA A 220 -9.98 -16.86 -8.07
N GLN A 221 -10.84 -16.00 -7.51
CA GLN A 221 -10.55 -14.59 -7.22
C GLN A 221 -10.03 -13.87 -8.47
N THR A 222 -10.70 -14.07 -9.62
CA THR A 222 -10.30 -13.49 -10.91
C THR A 222 -11.45 -12.77 -11.59
N VAL A 223 -11.12 -11.69 -12.29
CA VAL A 223 -12.03 -11.04 -13.25
C VAL A 223 -11.73 -11.61 -14.63
N THR A 224 -12.77 -12.01 -15.35
CA THR A 224 -12.69 -12.43 -16.74
C THR A 224 -13.49 -11.47 -17.60
N ALA A 225 -12.88 -10.91 -18.66
CA ALA A 225 -13.54 -10.11 -19.65
C ALA A 225 -13.39 -10.78 -21.02
N VAL A 226 -14.49 -10.83 -21.80
CA VAL A 226 -14.51 -11.38 -23.15
C VAL A 226 -14.92 -10.28 -24.12
N ILE A 227 -14.05 -9.96 -25.07
CA ILE A 227 -14.27 -8.95 -26.09
C ILE A 227 -13.83 -9.50 -27.47
N GLY A 228 -14.77 -9.65 -28.39
CA GLY A 228 -14.49 -10.28 -29.69
C GLY A 228 -13.90 -11.70 -29.50
N ASP A 229 -12.73 -11.92 -30.05
CA ASP A 229 -11.97 -13.19 -29.95
C ASP A 229 -10.99 -13.24 -28.75
N ARG A 230 -10.99 -12.22 -27.91
CA ARG A 230 -10.06 -12.10 -26.77
C ARG A 230 -10.75 -12.43 -25.46
N THR A 231 -10.11 -13.29 -24.69
CA THR A 231 -10.44 -13.58 -23.28
C THR A 231 -9.32 -13.03 -22.41
N ILE A 232 -9.66 -12.12 -21.52
CA ILE A 232 -8.75 -11.43 -20.62
C ILE A 232 -9.08 -11.88 -19.20
N LYS A 233 -8.11 -12.44 -18.49
CA LYS A 233 -8.25 -12.82 -17.09
C LYS A 233 -7.25 -12.07 -16.23
N HIS A 234 -7.72 -11.55 -15.12
CA HIS A 234 -6.90 -10.81 -14.18
C HIS A 234 -7.22 -11.15 -12.73
N ARG A 235 -6.19 -11.40 -11.95
CA ARG A 235 -6.29 -11.46 -10.49
C ARG A 235 -5.98 -10.07 -9.93
N PRO A 236 -6.88 -9.46 -9.15
CA PRO A 236 -6.63 -8.15 -8.55
C PRO A 236 -5.35 -8.10 -7.72
N LEU A 237 -4.73 -6.93 -7.66
CA LEU A 237 -3.48 -6.64 -6.94
C LEU A 237 -2.24 -7.36 -7.49
N THR A 238 -2.33 -7.98 -8.68
CA THR A 238 -1.16 -8.52 -9.38
C THR A 238 -0.70 -7.60 -10.51
N ASP A 239 0.51 -7.84 -10.99
CA ASP A 239 1.18 -7.14 -12.09
C ASP A 239 1.11 -7.91 -13.42
N THR A 240 0.22 -8.88 -13.52
CA THR A 240 0.05 -9.70 -14.72
C THR A 240 -1.43 -9.82 -15.13
N VAL A 241 -1.65 -9.95 -16.42
CA VAL A 241 -2.94 -10.26 -17.05
C VAL A 241 -2.74 -11.41 -18.02
N GLU A 242 -3.68 -12.34 -18.06
CA GLU A 242 -3.69 -13.42 -19.05
C GLU A 242 -4.57 -13.00 -20.25
N VAL A 243 -4.04 -13.00 -21.46
CA VAL A 243 -4.77 -12.75 -22.71
C VAL A 243 -4.74 -14.00 -23.55
N ASN A 244 -5.89 -14.62 -23.79
CA ASN A 244 -6.00 -15.90 -24.53
C ASN A 244 -5.04 -16.98 -24.02
N GLY A 245 -4.82 -17.06 -22.71
CA GLY A 245 -3.91 -18.03 -22.07
C GLY A 245 -2.43 -17.60 -22.04
N VAL A 246 -2.08 -16.43 -22.57
CA VAL A 246 -0.71 -15.89 -22.54
C VAL A 246 -0.61 -14.82 -21.45
N SER A 247 0.35 -14.95 -20.55
CA SER A 247 0.62 -13.95 -19.51
C SER A 247 1.29 -12.72 -20.09
N VAL A 248 0.79 -11.53 -19.72
CA VAL A 248 1.31 -10.22 -20.11
C VAL A 248 1.56 -9.40 -18.86
N ASP A 249 2.74 -8.81 -18.76
CA ASP A 249 3.09 -7.93 -17.63
C ASP A 249 2.39 -6.58 -17.75
N ILE A 250 1.87 -6.09 -16.64
CA ILE A 250 1.24 -4.77 -16.49
C ILE A 250 1.81 -4.08 -15.25
N ALA A 251 1.59 -2.78 -15.07
CA ALA A 251 1.75 -2.22 -13.73
C ALA A 251 0.68 -2.80 -12.80
N ALA A 252 1.05 -3.09 -11.55
CA ALA A 252 0.15 -3.74 -10.60
C ALA A 252 -1.20 -3.03 -10.50
N SER A 253 -2.26 -3.80 -10.60
CA SER A 253 -3.63 -3.30 -10.41
C SER A 253 -3.86 -2.84 -8.98
N LYS A 254 -4.88 -2.02 -8.78
CA LYS A 254 -5.29 -1.51 -7.46
C LYS A 254 -6.72 -1.91 -7.14
N ILE A 255 -7.07 -1.86 -5.87
CA ILE A 255 -8.47 -1.92 -5.43
C ILE A 255 -8.74 -0.62 -4.67
N VAL A 256 -9.71 0.16 -5.13
CA VAL A 256 -10.21 1.37 -4.49
C VAL A 256 -11.72 1.23 -4.39
N ASP A 257 -12.28 1.46 -3.22
CA ASP A 257 -13.73 1.33 -2.95
C ASP A 257 -14.33 0.02 -3.52
N ASN A 258 -13.66 -1.09 -3.26
CA ASN A 258 -14.04 -2.43 -3.75
C ASN A 258 -14.10 -2.55 -5.30
N THR A 259 -13.42 -1.66 -6.00
CA THR A 259 -13.34 -1.64 -7.47
C THR A 259 -11.92 -1.99 -7.92
N VAL A 260 -11.81 -2.94 -8.82
CA VAL A 260 -10.53 -3.28 -9.46
C VAL A 260 -10.19 -2.22 -10.50
N LEU A 261 -9.06 -1.57 -10.31
CA LEU A 261 -8.52 -0.56 -11.19
C LEU A 261 -7.31 -1.12 -11.95
N LEU A 262 -7.32 -1.00 -13.26
CA LEU A 262 -6.19 -1.38 -14.12
C LEU A 262 -5.49 -0.14 -14.70
N PRO A 263 -4.18 -0.21 -14.95
CA PRO A 263 -3.46 0.87 -15.63
C PRO A 263 -3.99 1.04 -17.06
N LEU A 264 -4.45 2.24 -17.39
CA LEU A 264 -5.09 2.54 -18.66
C LEU A 264 -4.23 2.18 -19.87
N ARG A 265 -2.93 2.48 -19.84
CA ARG A 265 -2.02 2.19 -20.96
C ARG A 265 -1.96 0.70 -21.29
N ASN A 266 -1.86 -0.14 -20.27
CA ASN A 266 -1.79 -1.59 -20.48
C ASN A 266 -3.09 -2.16 -21.06
N ILE A 267 -4.25 -1.65 -20.64
CA ILE A 267 -5.55 -2.12 -21.17
C ILE A 267 -5.64 -1.94 -22.68
N SER A 268 -5.20 -0.80 -23.20
CA SER A 268 -5.24 -0.55 -24.64
C SER A 268 -4.39 -1.55 -25.44
N GLU A 269 -3.21 -1.88 -24.93
CA GLU A 269 -2.33 -2.86 -25.55
C GLU A 269 -2.96 -4.27 -25.53
N LEU A 270 -3.62 -4.63 -24.42
CA LEU A 270 -4.27 -5.93 -24.25
C LEU A 270 -5.45 -6.16 -25.18
N ILE A 271 -6.20 -5.10 -25.52
CA ILE A 271 -7.41 -5.18 -26.35
C ILE A 271 -7.23 -4.62 -27.76
N GLY A 272 -6.04 -4.09 -28.08
CA GLY A 272 -5.71 -3.59 -29.42
C GLY A 272 -6.19 -2.18 -29.71
N TYR A 273 -6.52 -1.41 -28.67
CA TYR A 273 -6.86 0.00 -28.79
C TYR A 273 -5.61 0.87 -28.58
N ARG A 274 -5.58 2.03 -29.21
CA ARG A 274 -4.55 3.03 -28.99
C ARG A 274 -4.99 4.03 -27.92
N VAL A 275 -4.12 4.28 -26.93
CA VAL A 275 -4.35 5.31 -25.90
C VAL A 275 -3.39 6.46 -26.09
N GLU A 276 -3.94 7.66 -26.17
CA GLU A 276 -3.20 8.91 -26.24
C GLU A 276 -3.58 9.82 -25.08
N TRP A 277 -2.58 10.47 -24.51
CA TRP A 277 -2.73 11.46 -23.44
C TRP A 277 -2.43 12.86 -23.98
N ASN A 278 -3.38 13.78 -23.82
CA ASN A 278 -3.18 15.20 -24.08
C ASN A 278 -3.22 15.99 -22.75
N GLY A 279 -2.05 16.25 -22.19
CA GLY A 279 -1.93 16.94 -20.89
C GLY A 279 -2.42 18.38 -20.91
N LYS A 280 -2.34 19.09 -22.05
CA LYS A 280 -2.84 20.47 -22.17
C LYS A 280 -4.36 20.54 -22.14
N ALA A 281 -5.02 19.61 -22.82
CA ALA A 281 -6.47 19.51 -22.84
C ALA A 281 -7.05 18.72 -21.67
N ARG A 282 -6.20 18.06 -20.87
CA ARG A 282 -6.60 17.05 -19.86
C ARG A 282 -7.55 16.01 -20.48
N GLU A 283 -7.12 15.43 -21.62
CA GLU A 283 -7.91 14.44 -22.36
C GLU A 283 -7.17 13.13 -22.49
N ILE A 284 -7.87 12.03 -22.22
CA ILE A 284 -7.48 10.68 -22.57
C ILE A 284 -8.28 10.28 -23.80
N ARG A 285 -7.60 9.85 -24.87
CA ARG A 285 -8.23 9.39 -26.11
C ARG A 285 -7.96 7.91 -26.28
N ILE A 286 -9.02 7.13 -26.45
CA ILE A 286 -8.98 5.71 -26.76
C ILE A 286 -9.54 5.57 -28.17
N THR A 287 -8.76 4.97 -29.08
CA THR A 287 -9.16 4.73 -30.48
C THR A 287 -8.97 3.27 -30.84
N ALA A 288 -9.96 2.68 -31.55
CA ALA A 288 -9.92 1.31 -32.02
C ALA A 288 -8.98 1.16 -33.23
#